data_2f5981156481961fa80becf6fc600cd5
#
_entry.id   2f5981156481961fa80becf6fc600cd5
#
_cell.length_a   1.000
_cell.length_b   1.000
_cell.length_c   1.000
_cell.angle_alpha   90.00
_cell.angle_beta   90.00
_cell.angle_gamma   90.00
#
_symmetry.space_group_name_H-M   'P 1'
#
loop_
_entity.id
_entity.type
_entity.pdbx_description
1 polymer ?
#
loop_
_entity_poly.entity_id
_entity_poly.type
_entity_poly.pdbx_seq_one_letter_code
_entity_poly.pdbx_strand_id
1 'polypeptide(L)'
;TLHPLVSIARVENTSPIQEAVHHYGLYALFLKENKGCKLSYGRTEYDFDEMTVTSFAPGQSIKVEPISGVPIAKYTVLAFHPDLLNRTQLGKNISRYEFFDYTSNEALHLSAAEVNIFRDVLSMIKQELQHPIDKHSRELIVSNIELLLNYCLRFYDRQFITREEINHSVVKKFISLLDEYIARKAEHEGLPTVAYFADKCCYSPK
;
A
#
# COMPACT_ATOMS: atom_id res chain seq x y z
N THR A 1 3.80 4.96 29.82
CA THR A 1 5.17 5.33 29.39
C THR A 1 5.26 5.11 27.90
N LEU A 2 5.68 6.15 27.15
CA LEU A 2 5.83 6.01 25.69
C LEU A 2 7.04 5.09 25.39
N HIS A 3 6.87 4.12 24.51
CA HIS A 3 7.99 3.28 24.09
C HIS A 3 8.95 4.10 23.19
N PRO A 4 10.27 4.09 23.46
CA PRO A 4 11.19 4.98 22.75
C PRO A 4 11.39 4.64 21.27
N LEU A 5 11.14 3.40 20.86
CA LEU A 5 11.46 2.91 19.51
C LEU A 5 10.21 2.54 18.67
N VAL A 6 9.01 2.61 19.23
CA VAL A 6 7.75 2.25 18.53
C VAL A 6 6.65 3.21 18.90
N SER A 7 5.84 3.57 17.91
CA SER A 7 4.66 4.41 18.10
C SER A 7 3.52 3.95 17.20
N ILE A 8 2.31 3.98 17.73
CA ILE A 8 1.07 3.88 16.96
C ILE A 8 0.29 5.17 17.20
N ALA A 9 -0.01 5.89 16.12
CA ALA A 9 -0.83 7.09 16.18
C ALA A 9 -2.00 6.97 15.19
N ARG A 10 -3.19 7.42 15.62
CA ARG A 10 -4.32 7.68 14.74
C ARG A 10 -4.39 9.18 14.53
N VAL A 11 -4.36 9.57 13.27
CA VAL A 11 -4.43 10.98 12.88
C VAL A 11 -5.76 11.22 12.19
N GLU A 12 -6.55 12.10 12.79
CA GLU A 12 -7.75 12.70 12.21
C GLU A 12 -7.49 14.20 12.14
N ASN A 13 -6.94 14.64 11.03
CA ASN A 13 -6.50 16.03 10.92
C ASN A 13 -7.69 16.93 10.65
N THR A 14 -7.87 17.98 11.44
CA THR A 14 -8.92 19.00 11.25
C THR A 14 -8.43 20.22 10.48
N SER A 15 -7.13 20.32 10.25
CA SER A 15 -6.53 21.40 9.48
C SER A 15 -6.14 20.94 8.08
N PRO A 16 -6.18 21.81 7.06
CA PRO A 16 -5.70 21.46 5.73
C PRO A 16 -4.25 20.94 5.81
N ILE A 17 -3.99 19.83 5.11
CA ILE A 17 -2.63 19.32 4.95
C ILE A 17 -1.87 20.37 4.15
N GLN A 18 -0.72 20.80 4.66
CA GLN A 18 0.20 21.63 3.90
C GLN A 18 1.09 20.74 3.04
N GLU A 19 1.41 21.20 1.83
CA GLU A 19 2.42 20.54 1.02
C GLU A 19 3.73 20.44 1.82
N ALA A 20 4.24 19.24 1.98
CA ALA A 20 5.44 18.99 2.75
C ALA A 20 6.23 17.81 2.19
N VAL A 21 7.55 17.90 2.33
CA VAL A 21 8.44 16.75 2.09
C VAL A 21 8.87 16.22 3.45
N HIS A 22 8.55 14.98 3.71
CA HIS A 22 8.93 14.29 4.94
C HIS A 22 10.09 13.34 4.70
N HIS A 23 11.09 13.41 5.58
CA HIS A 23 12.21 12.46 5.63
C HIS A 23 12.07 11.61 6.88
N TYR A 24 11.85 10.33 6.71
CA TYR A 24 11.68 9.42 7.84
C TYR A 24 12.96 8.64 8.13
N GLY A 25 13.43 8.70 9.38
CA GLY A 25 14.47 7.81 9.90
C GLY A 25 13.91 6.50 10.47
N LEU A 26 12.66 6.18 10.15
CA LEU A 26 11.85 5.11 10.74
C LEU A 26 11.25 4.24 9.65
N TYR A 27 10.99 2.98 9.96
CA TYR A 27 10.01 2.20 9.22
C TYR A 27 8.62 2.70 9.59
N ALA A 28 7.74 2.87 8.61
CA ALA A 28 6.38 3.30 8.84
C ALA A 28 5.39 2.58 7.92
N LEU A 29 4.24 2.17 8.48
CA LEU A 29 3.10 1.66 7.75
C LEU A 29 1.91 2.58 8.04
N PHE A 30 1.34 3.15 6.99
CA PHE A 30 0.18 4.02 7.08
C PHE A 30 -1.05 3.29 6.54
N LEU A 31 -1.97 2.92 7.42
CA LEU A 31 -3.32 2.49 7.01
C LEU A 31 -4.16 3.74 6.79
N LYS A 32 -4.49 4.02 5.56
CA LYS A 32 -5.30 5.15 5.17
C LYS A 32 -6.78 4.79 5.11
N GLU A 33 -7.61 5.65 5.70
CA GLU A 33 -9.05 5.42 5.82
C GLU A 33 -9.88 6.26 4.83
N ASN A 34 -9.29 7.27 4.17
CA ASN A 34 -9.97 8.10 3.17
C ASN A 34 -9.00 8.73 2.17
N LYS A 35 -9.53 9.22 1.04
CA LYS A 35 -8.80 10.01 0.04
C LYS A 35 -8.59 11.43 0.55
N GLY A 36 -7.51 11.72 1.26
CA GLY A 36 -7.27 13.06 1.81
C GLY A 36 -6.05 13.78 1.23
N CYS A 37 -5.14 13.07 0.57
CA CYS A 37 -3.92 13.64 0.00
C CYS A 37 -3.40 12.78 -1.15
N LYS A 38 -2.58 13.39 -2.00
CA LYS A 38 -1.72 12.68 -2.94
C LYS A 38 -0.37 12.43 -2.29
N LEU A 39 0.17 11.26 -2.51
CA LEU A 39 1.52 10.91 -2.10
C LEU A 39 2.36 10.69 -3.36
N SER A 40 3.53 11.31 -3.40
CA SER A 40 4.50 11.11 -4.45
C SER A 40 5.84 10.70 -3.86
N TYR A 41 6.45 9.71 -4.48
CA TYR A 41 7.79 9.26 -4.20
C TYR A 41 8.65 9.50 -5.43
N GLY A 42 9.62 10.41 -5.33
CA GLY A 42 10.34 10.90 -6.49
C GLY A 42 9.39 11.54 -7.51
N ARG A 43 9.34 10.99 -8.73
CA ARG A 43 8.47 11.47 -9.82
C ARG A 43 7.19 10.64 -10.00
N THR A 44 7.01 9.59 -9.22
CA THR A 44 5.89 8.65 -9.38
C THR A 44 4.84 8.93 -8.32
N GLU A 45 3.59 9.10 -8.74
CA GLU A 45 2.44 9.16 -7.82
C GLU A 45 2.11 7.74 -7.34
N TYR A 46 1.80 7.60 -6.05
CA TYR A 46 1.24 6.39 -5.50
C TYR A 46 -0.21 6.22 -5.97
N ASP A 47 -0.55 5.00 -6.40
CA ASP A 47 -1.93 4.59 -6.58
C ASP A 47 -2.59 4.41 -5.20
N PHE A 48 -3.37 5.41 -4.79
CA PHE A 48 -3.73 5.63 -3.44
C PHE A 48 -5.22 5.85 -3.27
N ASP A 49 -5.91 4.86 -2.73
CA ASP A 49 -7.35 4.88 -2.47
C ASP A 49 -7.68 4.65 -0.99
N GLU A 50 -8.97 4.56 -0.65
CA GLU A 50 -9.44 4.21 0.68
C GLU A 50 -9.01 2.78 1.06
N MET A 51 -8.75 2.57 2.36
CA MET A 51 -8.31 1.29 2.91
C MET A 51 -7.04 0.74 2.23
N THR A 52 -6.10 1.63 1.98
CA THR A 52 -4.78 1.26 1.48
C THR A 52 -3.71 1.34 2.57
N VAL A 53 -2.71 0.48 2.45
CA VAL A 53 -1.48 0.57 3.24
C VAL A 53 -0.35 1.07 2.37
N THR A 54 0.34 2.11 2.85
CA THR A 54 1.61 2.57 2.28
C THR A 54 2.73 2.32 3.27
N SER A 55 3.87 1.85 2.79
CA SER A 55 5.01 1.43 3.61
C SER A 55 6.24 2.23 3.23
N PHE A 56 6.99 2.67 4.24
CA PHE A 56 8.20 3.48 4.06
C PHE A 56 9.34 2.94 4.89
N ALA A 57 10.54 2.92 4.29
CA ALA A 57 11.79 2.59 4.96
C ALA A 57 12.53 3.83 5.44
N PRO A 58 13.46 3.68 6.39
CA PRO A 58 14.36 4.76 6.80
C PRO A 58 15.12 5.36 5.61
N GLY A 59 15.24 6.70 5.60
CA GLY A 59 15.95 7.44 4.56
C GLY A 59 15.11 7.78 3.31
N GLN A 60 13.89 7.30 3.22
CA GLN A 60 12.99 7.67 2.14
C GLN A 60 12.40 9.07 2.33
N SER A 61 12.26 9.81 1.21
CA SER A 61 11.64 11.14 1.17
C SER A 61 10.28 11.05 0.50
N ILE A 62 9.25 11.54 1.17
CA ILE A 62 7.87 11.46 0.72
C ILE A 62 7.32 12.87 0.59
N LYS A 63 6.81 13.20 -0.58
CA LYS A 63 6.06 14.42 -0.80
C LYS A 63 4.58 14.15 -0.56
N VAL A 64 3.97 14.95 0.30
CA VAL A 64 2.54 14.93 0.61
C VAL A 64 1.90 16.18 0.03
N GLU A 65 0.91 16.04 -0.83
CA GLU A 65 0.16 17.14 -1.43
C GLU A 65 -1.32 17.02 -1.08
N PRO A 66 -1.96 18.11 -0.61
CA PRO A 66 -3.38 18.12 -0.35
C PRO A 66 -4.18 18.04 -1.65
N ILE A 67 -5.32 17.35 -1.60
CA ILE A 67 -6.30 17.36 -2.69
C ILE A 67 -7.34 18.45 -2.38
N SER A 68 -7.48 19.43 -3.26
CA SER A 68 -8.47 20.50 -3.10
C SER A 68 -9.88 19.95 -3.05
N GLY A 69 -10.68 20.37 -2.07
CA GLY A 69 -12.09 20.00 -1.91
C GLY A 69 -12.32 18.61 -1.31
N VAL A 70 -11.28 17.90 -0.90
CA VAL A 70 -11.39 16.59 -0.25
C VAL A 70 -11.21 16.74 1.26
N PRO A 71 -12.06 16.05 2.07
CA PRO A 71 -11.89 16.07 3.52
C PRO A 71 -10.54 15.53 3.95
N ILE A 72 -10.11 16.02 5.04
CA ILE A 72 -8.87 15.80 5.77
C ILE A 72 -8.50 14.31 5.87
N ALA A 73 -7.21 14.02 5.68
CA ALA A 73 -6.68 12.66 5.73
C ALA A 73 -6.90 12.02 7.11
N LYS A 74 -7.53 10.84 7.09
CA LYS A 74 -7.63 9.96 8.27
C LYS A 74 -6.73 8.75 8.03
N TYR A 75 -5.82 8.53 8.95
CA TYR A 75 -4.94 7.37 8.86
C TYR A 75 -4.48 6.90 10.23
N THR A 76 -4.15 5.63 10.32
CA THR A 76 -3.43 5.05 11.45
C THR A 76 -2.01 4.73 11.00
N VAL A 77 -1.02 5.17 11.76
CA VAL A 77 0.39 4.91 11.48
C VAL A 77 1.00 4.04 12.57
N LEU A 78 1.68 2.97 12.16
CA LEU A 78 2.67 2.26 12.96
C LEU A 78 4.04 2.73 12.50
N ALA A 79 4.83 3.30 13.41
CA ALA A 79 6.21 3.71 13.15
C ALA A 79 7.15 3.03 14.15
N PHE A 80 8.30 2.53 13.67
CA PHE A 80 9.30 1.90 14.51
C PHE A 80 10.72 2.19 14.03
N HIS A 81 11.61 2.41 15.01
CA HIS A 81 13.01 2.70 14.74
C HIS A 81 13.79 1.44 14.34
N PRO A 82 14.77 1.52 13.42
CA PRO A 82 15.62 0.37 13.07
C PRO A 82 16.29 -0.31 14.27
N ASP A 83 16.64 0.43 15.31
CA ASP A 83 17.26 -0.11 16.52
C ASP A 83 16.37 -1.11 17.27
N LEU A 84 15.05 -1.02 17.10
CA LEU A 84 14.15 -2.04 17.62
C LEU A 84 14.47 -3.43 17.07
N LEU A 85 14.91 -3.48 15.80
CA LEU A 85 15.17 -4.71 15.08
C LEU A 85 16.58 -5.28 15.32
N ASN A 86 17.48 -4.54 15.97
CA ASN A 86 18.84 -4.97 16.24
C ASN A 86 18.88 -6.33 16.96
N ARG A 87 19.61 -7.30 16.43
CA ARG A 87 19.77 -8.67 16.96
C ARG A 87 18.46 -9.49 17.01
N THR A 88 17.44 -9.09 16.26
CA THR A 88 16.20 -9.87 16.10
C THR A 88 16.22 -10.66 14.79
N GLN A 89 15.38 -11.67 14.67
CA GLN A 89 15.21 -12.41 13.42
C GLN A 89 14.57 -11.51 12.35
N LEU A 90 13.60 -10.69 12.73
CA LEU A 90 13.00 -9.72 11.84
C LEU A 90 14.03 -8.77 11.25
N GLY A 91 14.98 -8.27 12.06
CA GLY A 91 16.03 -7.38 11.58
C GLY A 91 16.96 -8.03 10.54
N LYS A 92 17.23 -9.34 10.69
CA LYS A 92 18.02 -10.09 9.68
C LYS A 92 17.27 -10.27 8.36
N ASN A 93 15.95 -10.34 8.43
CA ASN A 93 15.07 -10.67 7.31
C ASN A 93 14.28 -9.46 6.79
N ILE A 94 14.58 -8.26 7.23
CA ILE A 94 13.78 -7.06 6.88
C ILE A 94 13.78 -6.80 5.36
N SER A 95 14.87 -7.12 4.67
CA SER A 95 14.96 -7.03 3.21
C SER A 95 14.02 -7.95 2.44
N ARG A 96 13.42 -8.96 3.09
CA ARG A 96 12.40 -9.82 2.50
C ARG A 96 11.10 -9.07 2.21
N TYR A 97 10.87 -7.96 2.90
CA TYR A 97 9.67 -7.14 2.75
C TYR A 97 9.91 -6.06 1.69
N GLU A 98 9.86 -6.48 0.41
CA GLU A 98 10.17 -5.66 -0.77
C GLU A 98 9.29 -4.40 -0.89
N PHE A 99 8.14 -4.36 -0.23
CA PHE A 99 7.30 -3.18 -0.17
C PHE A 99 7.90 -2.00 0.63
N PHE A 100 9.04 -2.21 1.29
CA PHE A 100 9.87 -1.15 1.84
C PHE A 100 10.92 -0.63 0.86
N ASP A 101 11.12 -1.29 -0.28
CA ASP A 101 12.14 -0.89 -1.23
C ASP A 101 11.72 0.33 -2.06
N TYR A 102 12.73 1.04 -2.55
CA TYR A 102 12.56 2.24 -3.36
C TYR A 102 11.77 2.04 -4.66
N THR A 103 11.69 0.83 -5.15
CA THR A 103 11.03 0.49 -6.41
C THR A 103 9.56 0.15 -6.24
N SER A 104 9.10 -0.10 -5.02
CA SER A 104 7.70 -0.45 -4.74
C SER A 104 6.88 0.83 -4.52
N ASN A 105 6.39 1.42 -5.63
CA ASN A 105 5.52 2.61 -5.58
C ASN A 105 4.02 2.26 -5.52
N GLU A 106 3.71 1.02 -5.18
CA GLU A 106 2.35 0.52 -5.20
C GLU A 106 1.77 0.39 -3.80
N ALA A 107 0.67 1.07 -3.57
CA ALA A 107 -0.06 0.94 -2.32
C ALA A 107 -0.74 -0.44 -2.24
N LEU A 108 -0.77 -1.02 -1.07
CA LEU A 108 -1.49 -2.25 -0.80
C LEU A 108 -2.97 -1.95 -0.57
N HIS A 109 -3.83 -2.41 -1.47
CA HIS A 109 -5.28 -2.31 -1.35
C HIS A 109 -5.83 -3.47 -0.52
N LEU A 110 -6.50 -3.14 0.58
CA LEU A 110 -7.04 -4.10 1.52
C LEU A 110 -8.53 -4.36 1.28
N SER A 111 -8.93 -5.62 1.33
CA SER A 111 -10.33 -6.00 1.49
C SER A 111 -10.82 -5.70 2.92
N ALA A 112 -12.13 -5.66 3.14
CA ALA A 112 -12.71 -5.43 4.47
C ALA A 112 -12.20 -6.44 5.53
N ALA A 113 -12.04 -7.71 5.15
CA ALA A 113 -11.50 -8.73 6.04
C ALA A 113 -10.02 -8.49 6.38
N GLU A 114 -9.22 -8.07 5.39
CA GLU A 114 -7.80 -7.75 5.58
C GLU A 114 -7.59 -6.51 6.44
N VAL A 115 -8.45 -5.50 6.30
CA VAL A 115 -8.47 -4.32 7.19
C VAL A 115 -8.69 -4.73 8.64
N ASN A 116 -9.61 -5.65 8.90
CA ASN A 116 -9.86 -6.14 10.26
C ASN A 116 -8.62 -6.85 10.82
N ILE A 117 -8.01 -7.77 10.07
CA ILE A 117 -6.77 -8.44 10.47
C ILE A 117 -5.66 -7.42 10.77
N PHE A 118 -5.49 -6.43 9.90
CA PHE A 118 -4.47 -5.40 10.08
C PHE A 118 -4.71 -4.61 11.38
N ARG A 119 -5.96 -4.21 11.64
CA ARG A 119 -6.35 -3.49 12.87
C ARG A 119 -6.20 -4.33 14.13
N ASP A 120 -6.51 -5.62 14.06
CA ASP A 120 -6.37 -6.54 15.21
C ASP A 120 -4.91 -6.67 15.63
N VAL A 121 -3.99 -6.84 14.68
CA VAL A 121 -2.56 -6.89 14.97
C VAL A 121 -2.04 -5.55 15.50
N LEU A 122 -2.47 -4.42 14.92
CA LEU A 122 -2.15 -3.10 15.49
C LEU A 122 -2.66 -2.94 16.91
N SER A 123 -3.84 -3.49 17.21
CA SER A 123 -4.39 -3.47 18.59
C SER A 123 -3.54 -4.25 19.57
N MET A 124 -3.00 -5.43 19.17
CA MET A 124 -2.08 -6.20 19.99
C MET A 124 -0.80 -5.42 20.32
N ILE A 125 -0.20 -4.78 19.31
CA ILE A 125 0.98 -3.91 19.51
C ILE A 125 0.62 -2.76 20.46
N LYS A 126 -0.53 -2.11 20.24
CA LYS A 126 -0.98 -0.99 21.06
C LYS A 126 -1.20 -1.41 22.53
N GLN A 127 -1.77 -2.57 22.77
CA GLN A 127 -1.95 -3.12 24.13
C GLN A 127 -0.58 -3.30 24.81
N GLU A 128 0.40 -3.89 24.12
CA GLU A 128 1.74 -4.08 24.65
C GLU A 128 2.42 -2.73 24.97
N LEU A 129 2.23 -1.72 24.13
CA LEU A 129 2.78 -0.37 24.36
C LEU A 129 2.15 0.34 25.58
N GLN A 130 0.98 -0.11 26.06
CA GLN A 130 0.32 0.41 27.25
C GLN A 130 0.78 -0.27 28.53
N HIS A 131 1.39 -1.46 28.45
CA HIS A 131 1.98 -2.14 29.60
C HIS A 131 3.30 -1.49 30.03
N PRO A 132 3.67 -1.61 31.32
CA PRO A 132 5.01 -1.28 31.76
C PRO A 132 6.05 -2.08 30.97
N ILE A 133 7.10 -1.41 30.51
CA ILE A 133 8.18 -2.08 29.76
C ILE A 133 8.89 -3.09 30.65
N ASP A 134 8.95 -4.33 30.22
CA ASP A 134 9.66 -5.43 30.85
C ASP A 134 10.61 -6.15 29.87
N LYS A 135 11.23 -7.24 30.33
CA LYS A 135 12.18 -8.03 29.52
C LYS A 135 11.56 -8.73 28.30
N HIS A 136 10.24 -8.88 28.25
CA HIS A 136 9.50 -9.55 27.17
C HIS A 136 8.88 -8.56 26.17
N SER A 137 8.68 -7.30 26.58
CA SER A 137 7.98 -6.28 25.78
C SER A 137 8.56 -6.13 24.38
N ARG A 138 9.89 -6.08 24.27
CA ARG A 138 10.55 -5.96 22.95
C ARG A 138 10.25 -7.15 22.04
N GLU A 139 10.33 -8.37 22.57
CA GLU A 139 10.09 -9.59 21.80
C GLU A 139 8.64 -9.67 21.34
N LEU A 140 7.69 -9.36 22.22
CA LEU A 140 6.26 -9.33 21.90
C LEU A 140 5.94 -8.27 20.83
N ILE A 141 6.49 -7.08 20.96
CA ILE A 141 6.30 -6.00 19.98
C ILE A 141 6.86 -6.42 18.62
N VAL A 142 8.10 -6.92 18.58
CA VAL A 142 8.76 -7.33 17.32
C VAL A 142 8.01 -8.49 16.66
N SER A 143 7.56 -9.47 17.43
CA SER A 143 6.78 -10.61 16.90
C SER A 143 5.45 -10.17 16.30
N ASN A 144 4.76 -9.23 16.92
CA ASN A 144 3.52 -8.67 16.36
C ASN A 144 3.79 -7.82 15.11
N ILE A 145 4.89 -7.06 15.06
CA ILE A 145 5.31 -6.33 13.85
C ILE A 145 5.62 -7.33 12.73
N GLU A 146 6.38 -8.39 13.00
CA GLU A 146 6.69 -9.43 12.02
C GLU A 146 5.42 -10.11 11.50
N LEU A 147 4.47 -10.42 12.38
CA LEU A 147 3.16 -10.95 12.01
C LEU A 147 2.42 -10.01 11.05
N LEU A 148 2.39 -8.71 11.36
CA LEU A 148 1.75 -7.71 10.50
C LEU A 148 2.40 -7.63 9.12
N LEU A 149 3.74 -7.62 9.07
CA LEU A 149 4.49 -7.57 7.82
C LEU A 149 4.27 -8.84 6.97
N ASN A 150 4.18 -10.02 7.60
CA ASN A 150 3.85 -11.27 6.91
C ASN A 150 2.43 -11.27 6.35
N TYR A 151 1.45 -10.67 7.05
CA TYR A 151 0.11 -10.46 6.49
C TYR A 151 0.16 -9.50 5.30
N CYS A 152 0.92 -8.41 5.38
CA CYS A 152 1.10 -7.50 4.23
C CYS A 152 1.68 -8.22 3.01
N LEU A 153 2.71 -9.07 3.17
CA LEU A 153 3.23 -9.91 2.08
C LEU A 153 2.13 -10.75 1.43
N ARG A 154 1.36 -11.49 2.26
CA ARG A 154 0.25 -12.30 1.76
C ARG A 154 -0.79 -11.48 1.01
N PHE A 155 -1.09 -10.27 1.46
CA PHE A 155 -2.06 -9.39 0.81
C PHE A 155 -1.52 -8.83 -0.51
N TYR A 156 -0.22 -8.51 -0.58
CA TYR A 156 0.45 -8.15 -1.84
C TYR A 156 0.43 -9.32 -2.84
N ASP A 157 0.75 -10.53 -2.41
CA ASP A 157 0.68 -11.72 -3.28
C ASP A 157 -0.72 -11.90 -3.87
N ARG A 158 -1.78 -11.77 -3.06
CA ARG A 158 -3.17 -11.77 -3.53
C ARG A 158 -3.42 -10.66 -4.55
N GLN A 159 -2.94 -9.43 -4.28
CA GLN A 159 -3.14 -8.29 -5.18
C GLN A 159 -2.49 -8.52 -6.54
N PHE A 160 -1.28 -9.07 -6.57
CA PHE A 160 -0.56 -9.39 -7.81
C PHE A 160 -1.22 -10.53 -8.57
N ILE A 161 -1.60 -11.63 -7.91
CA ILE A 161 -2.32 -12.75 -8.54
C ILE A 161 -3.62 -12.26 -9.18
N THR A 162 -4.41 -11.48 -8.46
CA THR A 162 -5.67 -10.91 -8.98
C THR A 162 -5.43 -10.03 -10.20
N ARG A 163 -4.35 -9.27 -10.21
CA ARG A 163 -3.94 -8.41 -11.33
C ARG A 163 -3.52 -9.22 -12.55
N GLU A 164 -2.73 -10.27 -12.37
CA GLU A 164 -2.35 -11.19 -13.45
C GLU A 164 -3.55 -11.87 -14.06
N GLU A 165 -4.49 -12.34 -13.25
CA GLU A 165 -5.74 -12.95 -13.71
C GLU A 165 -6.60 -11.96 -14.53
N ILE A 166 -6.72 -10.71 -14.06
CA ILE A 166 -7.45 -9.65 -14.78
C ILE A 166 -6.74 -9.36 -16.11
N ASN A 167 -5.42 -9.14 -16.10
CA ASN A 167 -4.66 -8.89 -17.30
C ASN A 167 -4.77 -10.05 -18.29
N HIS A 168 -4.68 -11.29 -17.82
CA HIS A 168 -4.82 -12.47 -18.66
C HIS A 168 -6.22 -12.59 -19.27
N SER A 169 -7.28 -12.23 -18.51
CA SER A 169 -8.66 -12.24 -19.02
C SER A 169 -8.88 -11.15 -20.07
N VAL A 170 -8.30 -9.96 -19.88
CA VAL A 170 -8.36 -8.86 -20.85
C VAL A 170 -7.64 -9.21 -22.14
N VAL A 171 -6.44 -9.78 -22.05
CA VAL A 171 -5.67 -10.24 -23.21
C VAL A 171 -6.44 -11.32 -23.98
N LYS A 172 -7.03 -12.30 -23.29
CA LYS A 172 -7.87 -13.33 -23.94
C LYS A 172 -9.05 -12.71 -24.66
N LYS A 173 -9.76 -11.78 -24.01
CA LYS A 173 -10.89 -11.07 -24.61
C LYS A 173 -10.46 -10.25 -25.83
N PHE A 174 -9.34 -9.56 -25.74
CA PHE A 174 -8.76 -8.80 -26.86
C PHE A 174 -8.44 -9.70 -28.05
N ILE A 175 -7.75 -10.83 -27.84
CA ILE A 175 -7.41 -11.78 -28.89
C ILE A 175 -8.68 -12.31 -29.55
N SER A 176 -9.68 -12.73 -28.78
CA SER A 176 -10.95 -13.21 -29.32
C SER A 176 -11.68 -12.17 -30.16
N LEU A 177 -11.69 -10.91 -29.72
CA LEU A 177 -12.29 -9.80 -30.47
C LEU A 177 -11.50 -9.48 -31.75
N LEU A 178 -10.18 -9.58 -31.71
CA LEU A 178 -9.31 -9.40 -32.86
C LEU A 178 -9.56 -10.47 -33.93
N ASP A 179 -9.60 -11.75 -33.52
CA ASP A 179 -9.88 -12.87 -34.39
C ASP A 179 -11.27 -12.74 -35.03
N GLU A 180 -12.29 -12.38 -34.27
CA GLU A 180 -13.63 -12.13 -34.76
C GLU A 180 -13.67 -10.96 -35.76
N TYR A 181 -12.95 -9.86 -35.47
CA TYR A 181 -12.87 -8.71 -36.37
C TYR A 181 -12.21 -9.08 -37.69
N ILE A 182 -11.08 -9.78 -37.64
CA ILE A 182 -10.35 -10.23 -38.84
C ILE A 182 -11.26 -11.15 -39.69
N ALA A 183 -11.96 -12.09 -39.06
CA ALA A 183 -12.79 -13.07 -39.77
C ALA A 183 -14.04 -12.46 -40.41
N ARG A 184 -14.60 -11.37 -39.85
CA ARG A 184 -15.93 -10.89 -40.26
C ARG A 184 -15.96 -9.47 -40.81
N LYS A 185 -15.00 -8.63 -40.43
CA LYS A 185 -15.06 -7.19 -40.68
C LYS A 185 -13.88 -6.62 -41.44
N ALA A 186 -12.69 -7.18 -41.31
CA ALA A 186 -11.48 -6.63 -41.89
C ALA A 186 -11.54 -6.41 -43.38
N GLU A 187 -12.28 -7.28 -44.09
CA GLU A 187 -12.45 -7.22 -45.54
C GLU A 187 -13.31 -6.02 -46.01
N HIS A 188 -14.23 -5.56 -45.16
CA HIS A 188 -15.18 -4.50 -45.46
C HIS A 188 -14.91 -3.16 -44.74
N GLU A 189 -14.42 -3.25 -43.50
CA GLU A 189 -14.21 -2.10 -42.62
C GLU A 189 -12.72 -1.67 -42.52
N GLY A 190 -11.79 -2.45 -43.08
CA GLY A 190 -10.35 -2.20 -43.04
C GLY A 190 -9.72 -2.57 -41.71
N LEU A 191 -8.55 -1.97 -41.36
CA LEU A 191 -7.84 -2.28 -40.13
C LEU A 191 -8.54 -1.68 -38.89
N PRO A 192 -8.67 -2.44 -37.79
CA PRO A 192 -9.29 -1.96 -36.55
C PRO A 192 -8.42 -0.91 -35.85
N THR A 193 -9.05 0.00 -35.13
CA THR A 193 -8.36 0.99 -34.31
C THR A 193 -8.21 0.53 -32.86
N VAL A 194 -7.23 1.10 -32.15
CA VAL A 194 -7.05 0.87 -30.71
C VAL A 194 -8.31 1.29 -29.94
N ALA A 195 -8.95 2.39 -30.34
CA ALA A 195 -10.18 2.89 -29.73
C ALA A 195 -11.33 1.88 -29.84
N TYR A 196 -11.48 1.17 -30.98
CA TYR A 196 -12.48 0.13 -31.17
C TYR A 196 -12.35 -1.00 -30.12
N PHE A 197 -11.13 -1.49 -29.87
CA PHE A 197 -10.89 -2.54 -28.89
C PHE A 197 -10.99 -2.06 -27.46
N ALA A 198 -10.53 -0.83 -27.18
CA ALA A 198 -10.65 -0.23 -25.86
C ALA A 198 -12.11 -0.13 -25.44
N ASP A 199 -12.99 0.35 -26.33
CA ASP A 199 -14.44 0.43 -26.08
C ASP A 199 -15.05 -0.95 -25.84
N LYS A 200 -14.73 -1.95 -26.68
CA LYS A 200 -15.22 -3.31 -26.54
C LYS A 200 -14.71 -4.04 -25.31
N CYS A 201 -13.52 -3.70 -24.83
CA CYS A 201 -12.95 -4.21 -23.60
C CYS A 201 -13.38 -3.42 -22.36
N CYS A 202 -14.11 -2.31 -22.51
CA CYS A 202 -14.51 -1.39 -21.44
C CYS A 202 -13.30 -0.69 -20.78
N TYR A 203 -12.29 -0.35 -21.57
CA TYR A 203 -11.12 0.41 -21.15
C TYR A 203 -11.09 1.77 -21.86
N SER A 204 -10.57 2.79 -21.17
CA SER A 204 -10.32 4.09 -21.79
C SER A 204 -9.04 4.02 -22.63
N PRO A 205 -9.04 4.40 -23.91
CA PRO A 205 -7.81 4.55 -24.67
C PRO A 205 -7.02 5.70 -24.06
N LYS A 206 -5.77 5.44 -23.66
CA LYS A 206 -4.81 6.48 -23.28
C LYS A 206 -4.03 6.95 -24.50
#